data_377c7f51ef7d3bac67acdf8f43cf0b2b
#
_entry.id   377c7f51ef7d3bac67acdf8f43cf0b2b
#
_cell.length_a   1.000
_cell.length_b   1.000
_cell.length_c   1.000
_cell.angle_alpha   90.00
_cell.angle_beta   90.00
_cell.angle_gamma   90.00
#
_symmetry.space_group_name_H-M   'P 1'
#
loop_
_entity.id
_entity.type
_entity.pdbx_description
1 polymer ?
#
loop_
_entity_poly.entity_id
_entity_poly.type
_entity_poly.pdbx_seq_one_letter_code
_entity_poly.pdbx_strand_id
1 'polypeptide(L)'
;MNWEAPALVLSASLFGEANALVHLFTSDHGVVHGLVRGGMGRRNAATWQPGNLVQARWRARLPEQLGSVSGEIIQANAARCLGSRLSLACLSSICAVTDSALPEGERYSGLFDDTGRVASLFGAESGEQATAFEMATLLRWERILLQDLGFALNLTECAVTGERADLVYLSPRTGRAVSRQGAGIWASRLLPLPGLFLNPEDTGIPADWSAGLRLTGHFLTRDVFGPLHRPLPAARIRLADIVQSLLSPHRQKPDLSGEESGHPA
;
A
#
# COMPACT_ATOMS: atom_id res chain seq x y z
N MET A 1 0.06 15.09 -28.40
CA MET A 1 -1.01 14.68 -27.47
C MET A 1 -0.93 15.51 -26.22
N ASN A 2 -2.04 16.00 -25.68
CA ASN A 2 -2.08 16.73 -24.41
C ASN A 2 -3.40 16.42 -23.70
N TRP A 3 -3.34 16.38 -22.38
CA TRP A 3 -4.49 16.20 -21.51
C TRP A 3 -4.25 16.90 -20.16
N GLU A 4 -5.34 17.12 -19.44
CA GLU A 4 -5.36 17.63 -18.07
C GLU A 4 -6.34 16.79 -17.26
N ALA A 5 -5.87 16.21 -16.16
CA ALA A 5 -6.67 15.34 -15.30
C ALA A 5 -6.13 15.28 -13.86
N PRO A 6 -6.98 14.94 -12.88
CA PRO A 6 -6.49 14.50 -11.57
C PRO A 6 -5.58 13.29 -11.71
N ALA A 7 -4.47 13.31 -11.00
CA ALA A 7 -3.47 12.25 -11.01
C ALA A 7 -2.90 12.01 -9.61
N LEU A 8 -2.79 10.76 -9.20
CA LEU A 8 -2.07 10.37 -7.99
C LEU A 8 -0.58 10.22 -8.35
N VAL A 9 0.29 10.91 -7.62
CA VAL A 9 1.74 10.75 -7.76
C VAL A 9 2.14 9.41 -7.15
N LEU A 10 2.64 8.50 -7.96
CA LEU A 10 3.10 7.18 -7.50
C LEU A 10 4.57 7.20 -7.11
N SER A 11 5.39 7.86 -7.92
CA SER A 11 6.82 8.03 -7.65
C SER A 11 7.35 9.31 -8.27
N ALA A 12 8.45 9.81 -7.71
CA ALA A 12 9.22 10.91 -8.26
C ALA A 12 10.71 10.65 -8.02
N SER A 13 11.49 10.62 -9.07
CA SER A 13 12.92 10.40 -9.02
C SER A 13 13.69 11.56 -9.67
N LEU A 14 14.91 11.83 -9.20
CA LEU A 14 15.76 12.86 -9.77
C LEU A 14 16.14 12.50 -11.21
N PHE A 15 15.95 13.46 -12.11
CA PHE A 15 16.37 13.34 -13.51
C PHE A 15 17.20 14.56 -13.92
N GLY A 16 18.49 14.34 -14.16
CA GLY A 16 19.46 15.44 -14.36
C GLY A 16 19.69 16.24 -13.05
N GLU A 17 19.87 17.54 -13.15
CA GLU A 17 20.27 18.38 -12.01
C GLU A 17 19.12 18.73 -11.06
N ALA A 18 17.92 19.02 -11.58
CA ALA A 18 16.79 19.50 -10.77
C ALA A 18 15.42 19.03 -11.26
N ASN A 19 15.34 18.26 -12.35
CA ASN A 19 14.08 17.76 -12.88
C ASN A 19 13.63 16.53 -12.11
N ALA A 20 12.33 16.24 -12.15
CA ALA A 20 11.78 14.98 -11.66
C ALA A 20 11.22 14.15 -12.81
N LEU A 21 11.57 12.86 -12.86
CA LEU A 21 10.80 11.87 -13.57
C LEU A 21 9.69 11.41 -12.62
N VAL A 22 8.44 11.66 -12.99
CA VAL A 22 7.28 11.30 -12.19
C VAL A 22 6.47 10.20 -12.86
N HIS A 23 5.94 9.28 -12.04
CA HIS A 23 4.93 8.33 -12.44
C HIS A 23 3.61 8.77 -11.84
N LEU A 24 2.59 8.85 -12.66
CA LEU A 24 1.27 9.35 -12.30
C LEU A 24 0.23 8.28 -12.62
N PHE A 25 -0.70 8.04 -11.71
CA PHE A 25 -1.87 7.21 -11.95
C PHE A 25 -3.08 8.10 -12.17
N THR A 26 -3.79 7.88 -13.26
CA THR A 26 -4.97 8.64 -13.67
C THR A 26 -6.13 7.70 -14.02
N SER A 27 -7.36 8.19 -13.94
CA SER A 27 -8.55 7.42 -14.30
C SER A 27 -8.58 7.03 -15.79
N ASP A 28 -8.26 7.99 -16.68
CA ASP A 28 -8.49 7.82 -18.12
C ASP A 28 -7.24 7.39 -18.90
N HIS A 29 -6.05 7.55 -18.33
CA HIS A 29 -4.80 7.25 -19.01
C HIS A 29 -3.97 6.18 -18.27
N GLY A 30 -4.49 5.59 -17.18
CA GLY A 30 -3.75 4.63 -16.38
C GLY A 30 -2.49 5.20 -15.75
N VAL A 31 -1.44 4.38 -15.63
CA VAL A 31 -0.12 4.82 -15.19
C VAL A 31 0.61 5.45 -16.37
N VAL A 32 1.10 6.68 -16.19
CA VAL A 32 1.85 7.44 -17.20
C VAL A 32 3.11 8.04 -16.61
N HIS A 33 4.11 8.21 -17.43
CA HIS A 33 5.39 8.79 -17.04
C HIS A 33 5.55 10.19 -17.64
N GLY A 34 6.28 11.05 -16.96
CA GLY A 34 6.59 12.36 -17.51
C GLY A 34 7.66 13.11 -16.74
N LEU A 35 8.25 14.08 -17.44
CA LEU A 35 9.32 14.92 -16.92
C LEU A 35 8.76 16.22 -16.40
N VAL A 36 9.04 16.52 -15.14
CA VAL A 36 8.73 17.81 -14.51
C VAL A 36 10.00 18.64 -14.44
N ARG A 37 10.04 19.76 -15.15
CA ARG A 37 11.17 20.70 -15.11
C ARG A 37 11.27 21.37 -13.74
N GLY A 38 12.44 21.29 -13.13
CA GLY A 38 12.65 21.83 -11.78
C GLY A 38 11.80 21.13 -10.69
N GLY A 39 11.32 19.91 -10.96
CA GLY A 39 10.40 19.18 -10.07
C GLY A 39 11.00 18.81 -8.71
N MET A 40 12.33 18.64 -8.65
CA MET A 40 13.06 18.36 -7.40
C MET A 40 13.55 19.63 -6.69
N GLY A 41 13.31 20.82 -7.26
CA GLY A 41 13.66 22.10 -6.65
C GLY A 41 12.78 22.42 -5.45
N ARG A 42 13.29 23.22 -4.50
CA ARG A 42 12.63 23.58 -3.21
C ARG A 42 11.16 24.00 -3.33
N ARG A 43 10.78 24.66 -4.43
CA ARG A 43 9.40 25.16 -4.62
C ARG A 43 8.45 24.05 -5.10
N ASN A 44 8.94 23.07 -5.84
CA ASN A 44 8.10 22.09 -6.55
C ASN A 44 8.16 20.69 -5.93
N ALA A 45 9.22 20.35 -5.19
CA ALA A 45 9.40 19.01 -4.64
C ALA A 45 8.24 18.54 -3.74
N ALA A 46 7.60 19.46 -3.03
CA ALA A 46 6.43 19.14 -2.20
C ALA A 46 5.22 18.70 -3.03
N THR A 47 5.05 19.23 -4.24
CA THR A 47 3.94 18.86 -5.14
C THR A 47 4.04 17.40 -5.60
N TRP A 48 5.26 16.97 -5.92
CA TRP A 48 5.52 15.66 -6.52
C TRP A 48 5.86 14.57 -5.50
N GLN A 49 5.50 14.76 -4.23
CA GLN A 49 5.64 13.70 -3.23
C GLN A 49 4.68 12.55 -3.54
N PRO A 50 5.15 11.28 -3.48
CA PRO A 50 4.30 10.12 -3.67
C PRO A 50 3.10 10.14 -2.72
N GLY A 51 1.93 9.85 -3.26
CA GLY A 51 0.65 9.89 -2.56
C GLY A 51 -0.10 11.22 -2.67
N ASN A 52 0.50 12.30 -3.16
CA ASN A 52 -0.23 13.52 -3.42
C ASN A 52 -1.15 13.37 -4.63
N LEU A 53 -2.36 13.92 -4.52
CA LEU A 53 -3.26 14.10 -5.65
C LEU A 53 -2.99 15.48 -6.28
N VAL A 54 -2.74 15.50 -7.57
CA VAL A 54 -2.41 16.72 -8.32
C VAL A 54 -3.34 16.88 -9.53
N GLN A 55 -3.63 18.11 -9.92
CA GLN A 55 -4.17 18.42 -11.24
C GLN A 55 -3.01 18.44 -12.23
N ALA A 56 -2.82 17.35 -12.94
CA ALA A 56 -1.69 17.18 -13.85
C ALA A 56 -2.04 17.62 -15.27
N ARG A 57 -1.09 18.32 -15.92
CA ARG A 57 -1.09 18.64 -17.34
C ARG A 57 0.05 17.91 -18.01
N TRP A 58 -0.26 16.94 -18.85
CA TRP A 58 0.72 16.14 -19.57
C TRP A 58 0.74 16.50 -21.06
N ARG A 59 1.94 16.61 -21.64
CA ARG A 59 2.13 16.94 -23.05
C ARG A 59 3.26 16.13 -23.63
N ALA A 60 3.01 15.45 -24.74
CA ALA A 60 4.03 14.82 -25.57
C ALA A 60 3.73 15.03 -27.04
N ARG A 61 4.78 14.96 -27.85
CA ARG A 61 4.66 15.07 -29.31
C ARG A 61 4.08 13.78 -29.90
N LEU A 62 4.50 12.63 -29.37
CA LEU A 62 4.02 11.29 -29.69
C LEU A 62 3.61 10.56 -28.42
N PRO A 63 2.62 9.65 -28.47
CA PRO A 63 2.12 8.93 -27.29
C PRO A 63 3.21 8.12 -26.55
N GLU A 64 4.18 7.59 -27.30
CA GLU A 64 5.26 6.71 -26.79
C GLU A 64 6.47 7.51 -26.26
N GLN A 65 6.44 8.85 -26.35
CA GLN A 65 7.53 9.68 -25.84
C GLN A 65 7.28 10.06 -24.38
N LEU A 66 8.38 10.19 -23.64
CA LEU A 66 8.36 10.76 -22.31
C LEU A 66 7.72 12.15 -22.35
N GLY A 67 6.54 12.30 -21.71
CA GLY A 67 5.81 13.54 -21.67
C GLY A 67 6.47 14.60 -20.78
N SER A 68 6.18 15.87 -21.06
CA SER A 68 6.42 16.95 -20.12
C SER A 68 5.20 17.10 -19.23
N VAL A 69 5.43 17.16 -17.91
CA VAL A 69 4.37 17.28 -16.88
C VAL A 69 4.51 18.59 -16.15
N SER A 70 3.38 19.23 -15.89
CA SER A 70 3.21 20.30 -14.91
C SER A 70 1.93 20.05 -14.13
N GLY A 71 1.79 20.63 -12.94
CA GLY A 71 0.57 20.44 -12.15
C GLY A 71 0.59 21.21 -10.84
N GLU A 72 -0.56 21.21 -10.21
CA GLU A 72 -0.83 21.86 -8.93
C GLU A 72 -1.41 20.86 -7.95
N ILE A 73 -1.15 21.02 -6.66
CA ILE A 73 -1.68 20.11 -5.62
C ILE A 73 -3.19 20.31 -5.50
N ILE A 74 -3.93 19.20 -5.62
CA ILE A 74 -5.33 19.10 -5.21
C ILE A 74 -5.37 18.70 -3.72
N GLN A 75 -4.57 17.68 -3.34
CA GLN A 75 -4.54 17.15 -1.98
C GLN A 75 -3.13 16.72 -1.58
N ALA A 76 -2.63 17.30 -0.48
CA ALA A 76 -1.29 17.03 0.04
C ALA A 76 -1.29 15.84 1.02
N ASN A 77 -1.55 14.63 0.54
CA ASN A 77 -1.65 13.43 1.36
C ASN A 77 -0.32 13.11 2.06
N ALA A 78 0.80 13.26 1.36
CA ALA A 78 2.12 13.00 1.93
C ALA A 78 2.40 13.86 3.17
N ALA A 79 2.02 15.14 3.14
CA ALA A 79 2.23 16.04 4.28
C ALA A 79 1.44 15.60 5.53
N ARG A 80 0.23 15.07 5.37
CA ARG A 80 -0.57 14.57 6.49
C ARG A 80 0.04 13.34 7.17
N CYS A 81 0.71 12.50 6.40
CA CYS A 81 1.33 11.28 6.92
C CYS A 81 2.64 11.53 7.69
N LEU A 82 3.22 12.74 7.67
CA LEU A 82 4.53 13.02 8.29
C LEU A 82 4.54 12.80 9.81
N GLY A 83 3.39 12.93 10.48
CA GLY A 83 3.25 12.71 11.92
C GLY A 83 3.19 11.24 12.35
N SER A 84 3.02 10.30 11.41
CA SER A 84 2.87 8.87 11.69
C SER A 84 3.75 8.03 10.79
N ARG A 85 4.70 7.31 11.39
CA ARG A 85 5.57 6.37 10.65
C ARG A 85 4.76 5.30 9.91
N LEU A 86 3.66 4.82 10.51
CA LEU A 86 2.82 3.78 9.91
C LEU A 86 2.00 4.34 8.76
N SER A 87 1.34 5.49 8.93
CA SER A 87 0.58 6.14 7.85
C SER A 87 1.45 6.46 6.65
N LEU A 88 2.67 6.95 6.88
CA LEU A 88 3.65 7.19 5.80
C LEU A 88 4.08 5.90 5.11
N ALA A 89 4.24 4.80 5.86
CA ALA A 89 4.57 3.51 5.28
C ALA A 89 3.40 2.93 4.48
N CYS A 90 2.15 3.10 4.93
CA CYS A 90 0.95 2.73 4.20
C CYS A 90 0.85 3.50 2.87
N LEU A 91 1.00 4.82 2.91
CA LEU A 91 0.97 5.66 1.70
C LEU A 91 2.09 5.28 0.72
N SER A 92 3.31 5.07 1.22
CA SER A 92 4.44 4.64 0.39
C SER A 92 4.21 3.25 -0.22
N SER A 93 3.59 2.34 0.54
CA SER A 93 3.28 0.98 0.08
C SER A 93 2.25 1.00 -1.05
N ILE A 94 1.12 1.72 -0.88
CA ILE A 94 0.07 1.77 -1.90
C ILE A 94 0.61 2.38 -3.20
N CYS A 95 1.40 3.45 -3.13
CA CYS A 95 2.03 4.06 -4.30
C CYS A 95 2.98 3.09 -5.01
N ALA A 96 3.89 2.45 -4.28
CA ALA A 96 4.89 1.57 -4.87
C ALA A 96 4.28 0.28 -5.45
N VAL A 97 3.24 -0.27 -4.79
CA VAL A 97 2.52 -1.45 -5.30
C VAL A 97 1.75 -1.09 -6.57
N THR A 98 1.03 0.02 -6.59
CA THR A 98 0.31 0.52 -7.78
C THR A 98 1.28 0.74 -8.96
N ASP A 99 2.38 1.47 -8.73
CA ASP A 99 3.40 1.79 -9.75
C ASP A 99 4.04 0.54 -10.37
N SER A 100 4.22 -0.51 -9.57
CA SER A 100 4.89 -1.73 -10.01
C SER A 100 3.96 -2.80 -10.57
N ALA A 101 2.68 -2.79 -10.19
CA ALA A 101 1.70 -3.80 -10.55
C ALA A 101 0.93 -3.46 -11.82
N LEU A 102 0.69 -2.16 -12.09
CA LEU A 102 -0.12 -1.75 -13.22
C LEU A 102 0.72 -1.57 -14.49
N PRO A 103 0.26 -2.08 -15.64
CA PRO A 103 0.84 -1.76 -16.93
C PRO A 103 0.67 -0.27 -17.26
N GLU A 104 1.65 0.29 -17.97
CA GLU A 104 1.58 1.67 -18.46
C GLU A 104 0.46 1.83 -19.49
N GLY A 105 -0.33 2.90 -19.38
CA GLY A 105 -1.38 3.26 -20.31
C GLY A 105 -2.68 2.46 -20.21
N GLU A 106 -2.74 1.43 -19.37
CA GLU A 106 -3.99 0.67 -19.15
C GLU A 106 -4.90 1.36 -18.14
N ARG A 107 -6.19 1.41 -18.48
CA ARG A 107 -7.21 2.11 -17.68
C ARG A 107 -7.76 1.22 -16.58
N TYR A 108 -7.69 1.72 -15.36
CA TYR A 108 -8.27 1.11 -14.14
C TYR A 108 -9.04 2.19 -13.37
N SER A 109 -10.13 2.72 -13.95
CA SER A 109 -10.83 3.89 -13.37
C SER A 109 -11.37 3.62 -11.96
N GLY A 110 -11.99 2.47 -11.72
CA GLY A 110 -12.45 2.07 -10.39
C GLY A 110 -11.30 1.97 -9.39
N LEU A 111 -10.19 1.36 -9.79
CA LEU A 111 -9.00 1.23 -8.95
C LEU A 111 -8.35 2.61 -8.69
N PHE A 112 -8.39 3.54 -9.65
CA PHE A 112 -7.91 4.91 -9.44
C PHE A 112 -8.70 5.60 -8.32
N ASP A 113 -10.03 5.53 -8.37
CA ASP A 113 -10.91 6.12 -7.36
C ASP A 113 -10.69 5.48 -5.98
N ASP A 114 -10.58 4.16 -5.91
CA ASP A 114 -10.30 3.43 -4.68
C ASP A 114 -8.93 3.79 -4.10
N THR A 115 -7.88 3.83 -4.94
CA THR A 115 -6.52 4.16 -4.53
C THR A 115 -6.43 5.60 -4.02
N GLY A 116 -7.06 6.56 -4.73
CA GLY A 116 -7.12 7.96 -4.33
C GLY A 116 -7.85 8.16 -3.00
N ARG A 117 -9.00 7.48 -2.83
CA ARG A 117 -9.77 7.50 -1.59
C ARG A 117 -8.96 6.93 -0.43
N VAL A 118 -8.33 5.78 -0.59
CA VAL A 118 -7.51 5.15 0.46
C VAL A 118 -6.30 6.03 0.81
N ALA A 119 -5.59 6.58 -0.17
CA ALA A 119 -4.49 7.51 0.06
C ALA A 119 -4.93 8.75 0.85
N SER A 120 -6.17 9.20 0.66
CA SER A 120 -6.72 10.36 1.36
C SER A 120 -7.07 10.10 2.84
N LEU A 121 -7.20 8.86 3.25
CA LEU A 121 -7.50 8.47 4.63
C LEU A 121 -6.25 8.40 5.50
N PHE A 122 -5.08 8.13 4.92
CA PHE A 122 -3.85 8.01 5.69
C PHE A 122 -3.42 9.35 6.29
N GLY A 123 -3.15 9.36 7.59
CA GLY A 123 -2.77 10.55 8.36
C GLY A 123 -3.89 11.57 8.54
N ALA A 124 -5.14 11.24 8.22
CA ALA A 124 -6.28 12.12 8.41
C ALA A 124 -6.65 12.26 9.88
N GLU A 125 -6.49 11.20 10.63
CA GLU A 125 -6.77 11.11 12.07
C GLU A 125 -5.56 10.53 12.82
N SER A 126 -5.57 10.62 14.15
CA SER A 126 -4.51 10.15 15.02
C SER A 126 -5.04 9.20 16.09
N GLY A 127 -4.18 8.31 16.59
CA GLY A 127 -4.50 7.38 17.65
C GLY A 127 -4.62 5.93 17.19
N GLU A 128 -4.84 5.02 18.14
CA GLU A 128 -4.86 3.58 17.88
C GLU A 128 -6.00 3.16 16.94
N GLN A 129 -7.18 3.74 17.11
CA GLN A 129 -8.34 3.44 16.26
C GLN A 129 -8.12 3.89 14.82
N ALA A 130 -7.55 5.09 14.61
CA ALA A 130 -7.18 5.59 13.31
C ALA A 130 -6.14 4.69 12.64
N THR A 131 -5.12 4.28 13.40
CA THR A 131 -4.09 3.35 12.95
C THR A 131 -4.69 2.00 12.52
N ALA A 132 -5.60 1.44 13.30
CA ALA A 132 -6.27 0.18 12.99
C ALA A 132 -7.13 0.31 11.72
N PHE A 133 -7.85 1.41 11.58
CA PHE A 133 -8.65 1.72 10.40
C PHE A 133 -7.80 1.84 9.13
N GLU A 134 -6.66 2.55 9.20
CA GLU A 134 -5.72 2.69 8.08
C GLU A 134 -5.18 1.33 7.61
N MET A 135 -4.77 0.47 8.55
CA MET A 135 -4.24 -0.86 8.23
C MET A 135 -5.30 -1.77 7.61
N ALA A 136 -6.51 -1.80 8.16
CA ALA A 136 -7.60 -2.57 7.59
C ALA A 136 -7.98 -2.07 6.19
N THR A 137 -7.98 -0.76 6.00
CA THR A 137 -8.29 -0.12 4.71
C THR A 137 -7.22 -0.47 3.66
N LEU A 138 -5.93 -0.42 4.00
CA LEU A 138 -4.85 -0.82 3.12
C LEU A 138 -4.97 -2.30 2.71
N LEU A 139 -5.22 -3.19 3.67
CA LEU A 139 -5.34 -4.62 3.39
C LEU A 139 -6.54 -4.96 2.49
N ARG A 140 -7.66 -4.30 2.71
CA ARG A 140 -8.84 -4.41 1.84
C ARG A 140 -8.56 -3.87 0.44
N TRP A 141 -7.82 -2.77 0.33
CA TRP A 141 -7.38 -2.23 -0.94
C TRP A 141 -6.47 -3.21 -1.69
N GLU A 142 -5.50 -3.86 -1.03
CA GLU A 142 -4.66 -4.88 -1.67
C GLU A 142 -5.51 -6.05 -2.21
N ARG A 143 -6.58 -6.43 -1.52
CA ARG A 143 -7.54 -7.43 -2.00
C ARG A 143 -8.31 -6.94 -3.24
N ILE A 144 -8.72 -5.67 -3.27
CA ILE A 144 -9.37 -5.05 -4.45
C ILE A 144 -8.40 -5.03 -5.63
N LEU A 145 -7.15 -4.61 -5.41
CA LEU A 145 -6.11 -4.62 -6.44
C LEU A 145 -5.93 -6.02 -7.04
N LEU A 146 -5.84 -7.05 -6.21
CA LEU A 146 -5.76 -8.44 -6.70
C LEU A 146 -6.98 -8.81 -7.55
N GLN A 147 -8.17 -8.41 -7.15
CA GLN A 147 -9.40 -8.66 -7.90
C GLN A 147 -9.39 -7.95 -9.26
N ASP A 148 -9.02 -6.68 -9.33
CA ASP A 148 -8.98 -5.88 -10.55
C ASP A 148 -7.91 -6.37 -11.53
N LEU A 149 -6.84 -6.98 -11.01
CA LEU A 149 -5.81 -7.66 -11.81
C LEU A 149 -6.19 -9.10 -12.23
N GLY A 150 -7.40 -9.58 -11.87
CA GLY A 150 -7.90 -10.90 -12.25
C GLY A 150 -7.55 -12.03 -11.26
N PHE A 151 -7.00 -11.71 -10.09
CA PHE A 151 -6.59 -12.68 -9.06
C PHE A 151 -7.50 -12.62 -7.82
N ALA A 152 -8.81 -12.51 -8.02
CA ALA A 152 -9.80 -12.39 -6.96
C ALA A 152 -9.72 -13.54 -5.96
N LEU A 153 -9.73 -13.20 -4.66
CA LEU A 153 -9.83 -14.18 -3.59
C LEU A 153 -11.30 -14.53 -3.32
N ASN A 154 -11.62 -15.81 -3.24
CA ASN A 154 -12.97 -16.24 -2.92
C ASN A 154 -13.10 -16.49 -1.40
N LEU A 155 -13.76 -15.55 -0.73
CA LEU A 155 -13.96 -15.52 0.72
C LEU A 155 -15.42 -15.84 1.12
N THR A 156 -16.26 -16.30 0.20
CA THR A 156 -17.72 -16.43 0.42
C THR A 156 -18.10 -17.73 1.11
N GLU A 157 -17.33 -18.79 0.88
CA GLU A 157 -17.62 -20.14 1.40
C GLU A 157 -16.36 -20.99 1.51
N CYS A 158 -16.40 -21.98 2.36
CA CYS A 158 -15.33 -22.96 2.52
C CYS A 158 -15.17 -23.82 1.27
N ALA A 159 -13.94 -23.88 0.73
CA ALA A 159 -13.63 -24.70 -0.46
C ALA A 159 -13.79 -26.21 -0.25
N VAL A 160 -13.87 -26.68 1.01
CA VAL A 160 -13.94 -28.10 1.38
C VAL A 160 -15.35 -28.50 1.78
N THR A 161 -16.01 -27.70 2.66
CA THR A 161 -17.32 -28.06 3.24
C THR A 161 -18.48 -27.30 2.59
N GLY A 162 -18.24 -26.22 1.84
CA GLY A 162 -19.29 -25.33 1.33
C GLY A 162 -19.91 -24.40 2.38
N GLU A 163 -19.50 -24.51 3.65
CA GLU A 163 -20.02 -23.67 4.73
C GLU A 163 -19.54 -22.21 4.57
N ARG A 164 -20.37 -21.27 5.02
CA ARG A 164 -20.08 -19.82 4.99
C ARG A 164 -19.62 -19.27 6.32
N ALA A 165 -19.70 -20.09 7.37
CA ALA A 165 -19.29 -19.71 8.72
C ALA A 165 -17.88 -20.21 9.05
N ASP A 166 -17.26 -19.62 10.08
CA ASP A 166 -15.95 -20.01 10.63
C ASP A 166 -14.84 -20.12 9.57
N LEU A 167 -14.84 -19.20 8.61
CA LEU A 167 -13.81 -19.08 7.60
C LEU A 167 -12.58 -18.42 8.23
N VAL A 168 -11.58 -19.20 8.59
CA VAL A 168 -10.40 -18.75 9.34
C VAL A 168 -9.08 -18.98 8.62
N TYR A 169 -9.14 -19.61 7.46
CA TYR A 169 -7.97 -19.87 6.62
C TYR A 169 -8.23 -19.53 5.16
N LEU A 170 -7.15 -19.34 4.41
CA LEU A 170 -7.16 -19.21 2.96
C LEU A 170 -6.15 -20.21 2.36
N SER A 171 -6.56 -20.90 1.31
CA SER A 171 -5.67 -21.80 0.56
C SER A 171 -4.63 -20.98 -0.22
N PRO A 172 -3.32 -21.13 0.04
CA PRO A 172 -2.29 -20.41 -0.70
C PRO A 172 -2.23 -20.82 -2.18
N ARG A 173 -2.78 -21.98 -2.52
CA ARG A 173 -2.80 -22.48 -3.89
C ARG A 173 -3.96 -21.92 -4.70
N THR A 174 -5.17 -21.87 -4.11
CA THR A 174 -6.40 -21.56 -4.86
C THR A 174 -7.01 -20.21 -4.56
N GLY A 175 -6.56 -19.48 -3.51
CA GLY A 175 -7.17 -18.24 -3.09
C GLY A 175 -8.60 -18.38 -2.56
N ARG A 176 -9.01 -19.61 -2.15
CA ARG A 176 -10.35 -19.90 -1.60
C ARG A 176 -10.29 -20.05 -0.09
N ALA A 177 -11.31 -19.52 0.58
CA ALA A 177 -11.45 -19.63 2.02
C ALA A 177 -11.66 -21.09 2.47
N VAL A 178 -11.21 -21.40 3.68
CA VAL A 178 -11.35 -22.71 4.32
C VAL A 178 -11.79 -22.51 5.76
N SER A 179 -12.86 -23.21 6.16
CA SER A 179 -13.34 -23.19 7.55
C SER A 179 -12.38 -23.96 8.48
N ARG A 180 -12.47 -23.71 9.77
CA ARG A 180 -11.68 -24.43 10.78
C ARG A 180 -11.86 -25.94 10.65
N GLN A 181 -13.10 -26.40 10.48
CA GLN A 181 -13.42 -27.80 10.27
C GLN A 181 -12.84 -28.33 8.95
N GLY A 182 -13.00 -27.57 7.85
CA GLY A 182 -12.51 -27.98 6.54
C GLY A 182 -10.98 -28.03 6.44
N ALA A 183 -10.27 -27.29 7.28
CA ALA A 183 -8.80 -27.28 7.31
C ALA A 183 -8.23 -28.61 7.86
N GLY A 184 -8.84 -29.18 8.90
CA GLY A 184 -8.40 -30.43 9.50
C GLY A 184 -6.87 -30.44 9.75
N ILE A 185 -6.22 -31.53 9.33
CA ILE A 185 -4.75 -31.70 9.46
C ILE A 185 -3.93 -30.75 8.56
N TRP A 186 -4.57 -30.07 7.60
CA TRP A 186 -3.90 -29.18 6.66
C TRP A 186 -3.80 -27.73 7.17
N ALA A 187 -4.34 -27.42 8.35
CA ALA A 187 -4.38 -26.05 8.91
C ALA A 187 -3.01 -25.37 8.89
N SER A 188 -1.91 -26.08 9.20
CA SER A 188 -0.54 -25.54 9.21
C SER A 188 0.01 -25.16 7.83
N ARG A 189 -0.62 -25.62 6.74
CA ARG A 189 -0.25 -25.30 5.35
C ARG A 189 -1.13 -24.21 4.73
N LEU A 190 -2.12 -23.73 5.45
CA LEU A 190 -3.02 -22.68 5.03
C LEU A 190 -2.56 -21.33 5.57
N LEU A 191 -2.93 -20.25 4.87
CA LEU A 191 -2.71 -18.91 5.35
C LEU A 191 -3.83 -18.55 6.33
N PRO A 192 -3.52 -17.96 7.50
CA PRO A 192 -4.54 -17.38 8.37
C PRO A 192 -5.34 -16.32 7.62
N LEU A 193 -6.66 -16.33 7.79
CA LEU A 193 -7.58 -15.36 7.21
C LEU A 193 -8.11 -14.45 8.32
N PRO A 194 -7.58 -13.24 8.48
CA PRO A 194 -8.08 -12.28 9.47
C PRO A 194 -9.51 -11.86 9.22
N GLY A 195 -10.27 -11.62 10.31
CA GLY A 195 -11.67 -11.22 10.27
C GLY A 195 -11.92 -9.93 9.49
N LEU A 196 -10.96 -9.02 9.47
CA LEU A 196 -11.04 -7.75 8.74
C LEU A 196 -11.30 -7.89 7.22
N PHE A 197 -11.03 -9.07 6.62
CA PHE A 197 -11.39 -9.35 5.22
C PHE A 197 -12.84 -9.82 5.04
N LEU A 198 -13.48 -10.30 6.12
CA LEU A 198 -14.83 -10.85 6.12
C LEU A 198 -15.87 -9.86 6.67
N ASN A 199 -15.48 -9.06 7.65
CA ASN A 199 -16.33 -8.07 8.31
C ASN A 199 -15.79 -6.65 8.06
N PRO A 200 -16.55 -5.75 7.40
CA PRO A 200 -16.14 -4.36 7.17
C PRO A 200 -15.87 -3.55 8.44
N GLU A 201 -16.54 -3.88 9.56
CA GLU A 201 -16.37 -3.17 10.84
C GLU A 201 -15.15 -3.66 11.63
N ASP A 202 -14.59 -4.82 11.29
CA ASP A 202 -13.40 -5.36 11.95
C ASP A 202 -12.14 -4.69 11.41
N THR A 203 -11.44 -3.93 12.24
CA THR A 203 -10.16 -3.31 11.90
C THR A 203 -8.95 -4.15 12.31
N GLY A 204 -9.15 -5.23 13.04
CA GLY A 204 -8.10 -6.13 13.51
C GLY A 204 -7.14 -5.50 14.52
N ILE A 205 -6.19 -6.30 14.94
CA ILE A 205 -5.06 -5.92 15.82
C ILE A 205 -3.73 -6.18 15.07
N PRO A 206 -2.58 -5.76 15.59
CA PRO A 206 -1.29 -5.93 14.90
C PRO A 206 -1.00 -7.36 14.43
N ALA A 207 -1.47 -8.39 15.15
CA ALA A 207 -1.34 -9.79 14.72
C ALA A 207 -2.16 -10.09 13.44
N ASP A 208 -3.38 -9.54 13.35
CA ASP A 208 -4.24 -9.68 12.18
C ASP A 208 -3.68 -8.92 10.99
N TRP A 209 -3.11 -7.72 11.21
CA TRP A 209 -2.46 -6.96 10.15
C TRP A 209 -1.24 -7.69 9.60
N SER A 210 -0.40 -8.28 10.49
CA SER A 210 0.74 -9.09 10.06
C SER A 210 0.28 -10.32 9.25
N ALA A 211 -0.76 -11.01 9.70
CA ALA A 211 -1.34 -12.15 8.98
C ALA A 211 -1.92 -11.71 7.63
N GLY A 212 -2.65 -10.57 7.59
CA GLY A 212 -3.19 -9.98 6.37
C GLY A 212 -2.11 -9.61 5.37
N LEU A 213 -1.04 -8.94 5.84
CA LEU A 213 0.10 -8.58 5.00
C LEU A 213 0.82 -9.81 4.42
N ARG A 214 0.91 -10.92 5.16
CA ARG A 214 1.45 -12.19 4.65
C ARG A 214 0.52 -12.81 3.62
N LEU A 215 -0.79 -12.76 3.86
CA LEU A 215 -1.80 -13.30 2.97
C LEU A 215 -1.79 -12.57 1.63
N THR A 216 -2.00 -11.26 1.61
CA THR A 216 -2.01 -10.46 0.38
C THR A 216 -0.64 -10.45 -0.31
N GLY A 217 0.45 -10.36 0.49
CA GLY A 217 1.82 -10.43 -0.01
C GLY A 217 2.13 -11.75 -0.71
N HIS A 218 1.57 -12.88 -0.26
CA HIS A 218 1.71 -14.17 -0.94
C HIS A 218 1.14 -14.11 -2.36
N PHE A 219 -0.10 -13.63 -2.52
CA PHE A 219 -0.75 -13.56 -3.83
C PHE A 219 -0.14 -12.49 -4.72
N LEU A 220 0.19 -11.31 -4.20
CA LEU A 220 0.91 -10.29 -4.95
C LEU A 220 2.24 -10.84 -5.49
N THR A 221 3.01 -11.54 -4.66
CA THR A 221 4.29 -12.12 -5.08
C THR A 221 4.11 -13.22 -6.11
N ARG A 222 3.14 -14.13 -5.92
CA ARG A 222 2.93 -15.28 -6.79
C ARG A 222 2.32 -14.91 -8.14
N ASP A 223 1.29 -14.05 -8.10
CA ASP A 223 0.39 -13.87 -9.24
C ASP A 223 0.67 -12.57 -10.02
N VAL A 224 1.11 -11.51 -9.31
CA VAL A 224 1.34 -10.20 -9.92
C VAL A 224 2.81 -9.99 -10.25
N PHE A 225 3.70 -10.10 -9.26
CA PHE A 225 5.12 -9.78 -9.44
C PHE A 225 5.95 -10.95 -9.95
N GLY A 226 5.60 -12.20 -9.60
CA GLY A 226 6.32 -13.40 -10.03
C GLY A 226 6.37 -13.57 -11.54
N PRO A 227 5.25 -13.46 -12.28
CA PRO A 227 5.23 -13.50 -13.74
C PRO A 227 6.08 -12.40 -14.39
N LEU A 228 6.23 -11.25 -13.72
CA LEU A 228 7.06 -10.14 -14.18
C LEU A 228 8.54 -10.28 -13.78
N HIS A 229 8.92 -11.36 -13.09
CA HIS A 229 10.24 -11.55 -12.49
C HIS A 229 10.70 -10.37 -11.61
N ARG A 230 9.75 -9.75 -10.89
CA ARG A 230 9.99 -8.62 -9.99
C ARG A 230 9.73 -9.04 -8.54
N PRO A 231 10.52 -8.55 -7.58
CA PRO A 231 10.21 -8.72 -6.15
C PRO A 231 9.04 -7.83 -5.75
N LEU A 232 8.43 -8.16 -4.62
CA LEU A 232 7.49 -7.27 -3.95
C LEU A 232 8.19 -5.92 -3.66
N PRO A 233 7.53 -4.77 -3.90
CA PRO A 233 8.15 -3.45 -3.73
C PRO A 233 8.72 -3.24 -2.32
N ALA A 234 9.90 -2.63 -2.23
CA ALA A 234 10.61 -2.42 -0.97
C ALA A 234 9.80 -1.61 0.06
N ALA A 235 8.96 -0.67 -0.38
CA ALA A 235 8.06 0.07 0.50
C ALA A 235 7.04 -0.85 1.17
N ARG A 236 6.51 -1.84 0.43
CA ARG A 236 5.58 -2.84 0.96
C ARG A 236 6.25 -3.81 1.93
N ILE A 237 7.51 -4.19 1.68
CA ILE A 237 8.30 -5.01 2.61
C ILE A 237 8.53 -4.22 3.90
N ARG A 238 8.97 -2.95 3.81
CA ARG A 238 9.18 -2.09 4.99
C ARG A 238 7.92 -1.93 5.84
N LEU A 239 6.74 -1.82 5.22
CA LEU A 239 5.48 -1.79 5.95
C LEU A 239 5.28 -3.08 6.76
N ALA A 240 5.53 -4.25 6.17
CA ALA A 240 5.43 -5.51 6.88
C ALA A 240 6.40 -5.59 8.07
N ASP A 241 7.63 -5.11 7.90
CA ASP A 241 8.64 -5.05 8.98
C ASP A 241 8.20 -4.12 10.12
N ILE A 242 7.61 -2.96 9.80
CA ILE A 242 7.05 -2.04 10.80
C ILE A 242 5.95 -2.72 11.60
N VAL A 243 4.98 -3.36 10.92
CA VAL A 243 3.89 -4.08 11.60
C VAL A 243 4.43 -5.24 12.43
N GLN A 244 5.42 -5.98 11.92
CA GLN A 244 6.07 -7.06 12.68
C GLN A 244 6.76 -6.54 13.95
N SER A 245 7.33 -5.34 13.91
CA SER A 245 7.94 -4.72 15.09
C SER A 245 6.94 -4.37 16.19
N LEU A 246 5.66 -4.17 15.86
CA LEU A 246 4.59 -3.94 16.85
C LEU A 246 4.24 -5.21 17.64
N LEU A 247 4.58 -6.39 17.11
CA LEU A 247 4.35 -7.68 17.79
C LEU A 247 5.47 -8.05 18.76
N SER A 248 6.64 -7.43 18.65
CA SER A 248 7.76 -7.69 19.53
C SER A 248 7.56 -6.93 20.84
N PRO A 249 7.61 -7.59 22.01
CA PRO A 249 7.56 -6.87 23.29
C PRO A 249 8.70 -5.85 23.30
N HIS A 250 8.40 -4.62 23.73
CA HIS A 250 9.37 -3.56 23.94
C HIS A 250 10.57 -4.12 24.71
N ARG A 251 11.74 -4.18 24.09
CA ARG A 251 12.99 -4.20 24.83
C ARG A 251 13.04 -2.88 25.60
N GLN A 252 12.60 -2.91 26.85
CA GLN A 252 12.91 -1.84 27.79
C GLN A 252 14.41 -1.59 27.70
N LYS A 253 14.82 -0.37 27.32
CA LYS A 253 16.18 0.08 27.53
C LYS A 253 16.49 -0.17 29.01
N PRO A 254 17.63 -0.81 29.36
CA PRO A 254 18.04 -0.86 30.74
C PRO A 254 18.16 0.58 31.24
N ASP A 255 17.51 0.83 32.37
CA ASP A 255 17.57 2.09 33.10
C ASP A 255 19.01 2.28 33.57
N LEU A 256 19.74 3.18 32.93
CA LEU A 256 21.11 3.59 33.31
C LEU A 256 21.10 4.67 34.41
N SER A 257 20.04 4.72 35.22
CA SER A 257 19.98 5.57 36.40
C SER A 257 20.26 4.76 37.67
N GLY A 258 21.52 4.52 37.94
CA GLY A 258 21.92 3.88 39.19
C GLY A 258 23.41 3.81 39.35
N GLU A 259 23.93 4.75 40.16
CA GLU A 259 25.15 4.73 40.93
C GLU A 259 26.07 5.94 40.70
N GLU A 260 25.66 7.06 41.28
CA GLU A 260 26.58 7.99 41.89
C GLU A 260 26.10 8.26 43.33
N SER A 261 26.55 7.46 44.25
CA SER A 261 26.50 7.83 45.65
C SER A 261 27.70 7.23 46.38
N GLY A 262 28.53 8.11 46.88
CA GLY A 262 29.23 7.86 48.10
C GLY A 262 30.72 7.66 47.99
N HIS A 263 31.43 8.74 48.19
CA HIS A 263 32.69 8.63 48.92
C HIS A 263 32.71 9.67 50.03
N PRO A 264 32.76 9.26 51.32
CA PRO A 264 33.16 10.15 52.39
C PRO A 264 34.61 9.88 52.83
N ALA A 265 35.23 10.94 53.24
CA ALA A 265 36.47 11.12 54.00
C ALA A 265 37.71 11.51 53.19
#